data_4011202e8f0f4996e82dee94bd9a59ea
#
_entry.id   4011202e8f0f4996e82dee94bd9a59ea
#
_cell.length_a   1.000
_cell.length_b   1.000
_cell.length_c   1.000
_cell.angle_alpha   90.00
_cell.angle_beta   90.00
_cell.angle_gamma   90.00
#
_symmetry.space_group_name_H-M   'P 1'
#
loop_
_entity.id
_entity.type
_entity.pdbx_description
1 polymer ?
#
loop_
_entity_poly.entity_id
_entity_poly.type
_entity_poly.pdbx_seq_one_letter_code
_entity_poly.pdbx_strand_id
1 'polypeptide(L)'
;MYWRKNMKVVEKQVRMTLCEEPLPIQYDDFPAFTKEDYQERIERLWKMEQAQNYDFIIIYGDREHFSNVDYFTGYDVRWEETLLILQREKVPTLLVGNEGRGYVNEMVTDLNIELYQTFSLMGTPNDERSKKLKDILVDSGLKEGSRIGLIGWKEYRRKLFSENQLLTDVPYYIVTAIAEITGLEQIQNAVGLLCNCEYGLKHTLTAKEIIHFELSGTKTSRGVYNCIKHARPGMREIEVAAFLNLDGEPQNLHPTVNFGQRHVAAGIGSATYDQKLEYGMPMGIGYGLRGSLIHKSGMYIRNMSDLSEEEHGYLDKFLKPYFAATAKWYEMSKIGVTCGELYRMVDETLGIKKFGIGLVPGHFTHTDEWTNSPFTSTSDIRLHSGMALQCDFAVGFTDPFMSAHIDDGYAIADSGLQNEI
;
A
#
# COMPACT_ATOMS: atom_id res chain seq x y z
N MET A 1 -2.35 22.90 -25.23
CA MET A 1 -2.29 22.75 -26.69
C MET A 1 -1.06 22.00 -27.18
N TYR A 2 0.09 22.14 -26.54
CA TYR A 2 1.36 21.45 -26.88
C TYR A 2 1.28 19.93 -26.73
N TRP A 3 0.64 19.43 -25.66
CA TRP A 3 0.52 18.02 -25.32
C TRP A 3 -0.37 17.21 -26.27
N ARG A 4 -1.48 17.75 -26.76
CA ARG A 4 -2.34 17.07 -27.75
C ARG A 4 -1.63 16.75 -29.07
N LYS A 5 -0.65 17.58 -29.49
CA LYS A 5 0.15 17.32 -30.70
C LYS A 5 1.15 16.18 -30.48
N ASN A 6 1.77 16.12 -29.31
CA ASN A 6 2.78 15.12 -29.02
C ASN A 6 2.16 13.73 -28.75
N MET A 7 0.99 13.67 -28.13
CA MET A 7 0.28 12.42 -27.88
C MET A 7 -0.20 11.70 -29.13
N LYS A 8 -0.72 12.43 -30.11
CA LYS A 8 -1.06 11.82 -31.42
C LYS A 8 0.16 11.15 -32.08
N VAL A 9 1.36 11.59 -31.76
CA VAL A 9 2.60 10.98 -32.22
C VAL A 9 2.89 9.71 -31.41
N VAL A 10 2.74 9.74 -30.08
CA VAL A 10 2.97 8.57 -29.20
C VAL A 10 1.97 7.45 -29.50
N GLU A 11 0.67 7.74 -29.65
CA GLU A 11 -0.34 6.75 -30.02
C GLU A 11 -0.01 6.07 -31.36
N LYS A 12 0.47 6.82 -32.34
CA LYS A 12 0.87 6.28 -33.64
C LYS A 12 2.14 5.43 -33.57
N GLN A 13 2.98 5.63 -32.56
CA GLN A 13 4.21 4.87 -32.34
C GLN A 13 3.97 3.57 -31.57
N VAL A 14 2.86 3.45 -30.84
CA VAL A 14 2.51 2.22 -30.11
C VAL A 14 2.11 1.14 -31.12
N ARG A 15 2.82 0.01 -31.07
CA ARG A 15 2.55 -1.16 -31.89
C ARG A 15 2.72 -2.43 -31.06
N MET A 16 1.92 -3.44 -31.36
CA MET A 16 2.17 -4.79 -30.86
C MET A 16 3.35 -5.41 -31.58
N THR A 17 4.21 -6.05 -30.82
CA THR A 17 5.35 -6.80 -31.33
C THR A 17 5.57 -8.04 -30.46
N LEU A 18 6.20 -9.05 -31.02
CA LEU A 18 6.70 -10.15 -30.21
C LEU A 18 7.91 -9.66 -29.43
N CYS A 19 7.97 -10.03 -28.15
CA CYS A 19 9.12 -9.79 -27.30
C CYS A 19 9.60 -11.14 -26.72
N GLU A 20 10.85 -11.14 -26.28
CA GLU A 20 11.37 -12.27 -25.52
C GLU A 20 10.67 -12.39 -24.18
N GLU A 21 10.58 -13.62 -23.68
CA GLU A 21 10.04 -13.89 -22.34
C GLU A 21 10.94 -13.21 -21.29
N PRO A 22 10.35 -12.49 -20.31
CA PRO A 22 11.13 -11.91 -19.23
C PRO A 22 11.89 -13.00 -18.47
N LEU A 23 13.20 -12.84 -18.34
CA LEU A 23 14.00 -13.75 -17.53
C LEU A 23 13.72 -13.49 -16.04
N PRO A 24 13.59 -14.55 -15.22
CA PRO A 24 13.46 -14.38 -13.80
C PRO A 24 14.75 -13.79 -13.22
N ILE A 25 14.62 -12.72 -12.46
CA ILE A 25 15.73 -12.18 -11.69
C ILE A 25 16.02 -13.18 -10.56
N GLN A 26 17.27 -13.56 -10.43
CA GLN A 26 17.79 -14.35 -9.30
C GLN A 26 18.48 -13.38 -8.34
N TYR A 27 18.24 -13.56 -7.05
CA TYR A 27 18.90 -12.83 -5.98
C TYR A 27 19.19 -13.83 -4.86
N ASP A 28 20.41 -13.76 -4.34
CA ASP A 28 20.90 -14.72 -3.36
C ASP A 28 20.78 -14.18 -1.93
N ASP A 29 20.80 -12.85 -1.75
CA ASP A 29 20.77 -12.21 -0.44
C ASP A 29 19.66 -11.15 -0.30
N PHE A 30 18.96 -11.23 0.81
CA PHE A 30 17.93 -10.28 1.21
C PHE A 30 18.49 -9.45 2.38
N PRO A 31 18.69 -8.12 2.24
CA PRO A 31 19.27 -7.32 3.31
C PRO A 31 18.32 -7.27 4.51
N ALA A 32 18.71 -7.91 5.62
CA ALA A 32 17.92 -7.89 6.83
C ALA A 32 17.93 -6.50 7.47
N PHE A 33 16.77 -6.05 7.98
CA PHE A 33 16.72 -4.88 8.83
C PHE A 33 17.39 -5.18 10.17
N THR A 34 18.18 -4.23 10.64
CA THR A 34 18.92 -4.33 11.89
C THR A 34 18.24 -3.46 12.96
N LYS A 35 18.69 -3.59 14.19
CA LYS A 35 18.25 -2.74 15.30
C LYS A 35 18.47 -1.25 15.01
N GLU A 36 19.61 -0.94 14.39
CA GLU A 36 19.99 0.43 14.05
C GLU A 36 19.02 1.04 13.03
N ASP A 37 18.54 0.26 12.05
CA ASP A 37 17.53 0.73 11.07
C ASP A 37 16.24 1.18 11.78
N TYR A 38 15.75 0.41 12.76
CA TYR A 38 14.55 0.78 13.53
C TYR A 38 14.81 1.98 14.47
N GLN A 39 15.97 2.05 15.08
CA GLN A 39 16.37 3.19 15.92
C GLN A 39 16.43 4.48 15.09
N GLU A 40 17.00 4.44 13.89
CA GLU A 40 17.02 5.57 12.97
C GLU A 40 15.61 6.05 12.61
N ARG A 41 14.66 5.14 12.36
CA ARG A 41 13.26 5.51 12.08
C ARG A 41 12.61 6.25 13.26
N ILE A 42 12.86 5.78 14.49
CA ILE A 42 12.39 6.45 15.72
C ILE A 42 13.05 7.83 15.89
N GLU A 43 14.34 7.94 15.61
CA GLU A 43 15.05 9.23 15.66
C GLU A 43 14.52 10.20 14.61
N ARG A 44 14.27 9.73 13.38
CA ARG A 44 13.67 10.54 12.31
C ARG A 44 12.30 11.05 12.73
N LEU A 45 11.45 10.20 13.34
CA LEU A 45 10.15 10.61 13.89
C LEU A 45 10.31 11.79 14.85
N TRP A 46 11.20 11.69 15.84
CA TRP A 46 11.34 12.70 16.85
C TRP A 46 12.08 13.98 16.38
N LYS A 47 12.74 13.94 15.22
CA LYS A 47 13.32 15.12 14.55
C LYS A 47 12.28 15.93 13.77
N MET A 48 11.13 15.37 13.44
CA MET A 48 10.07 16.07 12.71
C MET A 48 9.53 17.25 13.53
N GLU A 49 9.30 18.39 12.88
CA GLU A 49 8.68 19.56 13.51
C GLU A 49 7.28 19.23 14.06
N GLN A 50 6.49 18.50 13.30
CA GLN A 50 5.13 18.10 13.67
C GLN A 50 5.10 17.20 14.92
N ALA A 51 6.12 16.38 15.12
CA ALA A 51 6.23 15.48 16.27
C ALA A 51 6.59 16.25 17.57
N GLN A 52 7.08 17.50 17.49
CA GLN A 52 7.37 18.33 18.66
C GLN A 52 6.11 18.68 19.46
N ASN A 53 4.94 18.54 18.88
CA ASN A 53 3.67 18.80 19.53
C ASN A 53 3.26 17.71 20.52
N TYR A 54 3.94 16.55 20.55
CA TYR A 54 3.57 15.39 21.33
C TYR A 54 4.63 15.02 22.36
N ASP A 55 4.16 14.57 23.52
CA ASP A 55 5.00 13.96 24.55
C ASP A 55 5.09 12.44 24.34
N PHE A 56 4.03 11.86 23.79
CA PHE A 56 3.93 10.45 23.42
C PHE A 56 3.34 10.29 22.03
N ILE A 57 3.84 9.32 21.28
CA ILE A 57 3.19 8.78 20.08
C ILE A 57 2.74 7.37 20.41
N ILE A 58 1.42 7.13 20.29
CA ILE A 58 0.80 5.83 20.58
C ILE A 58 0.24 5.28 19.29
N ILE A 59 0.70 4.08 18.90
CA ILE A 59 0.37 3.46 17.63
C ILE A 59 -0.39 2.16 17.87
N TYR A 60 -1.62 2.09 17.36
CA TYR A 60 -2.43 0.89 17.37
C TYR A 60 -2.16 0.06 16.11
N GLY A 61 -2.13 -1.25 16.25
CA GLY A 61 -2.03 -2.19 15.15
C GLY A 61 -2.92 -3.41 15.36
N ASP A 62 -3.44 -3.92 14.24
CA ASP A 62 -4.14 -5.18 14.11
C ASP A 62 -3.67 -5.90 12.84
N ARG A 63 -4.29 -7.06 12.53
CA ARG A 63 -3.88 -7.87 11.38
C ARG A 63 -3.94 -7.12 10.03
N GLU A 64 -4.89 -6.24 9.85
CA GLU A 64 -5.03 -5.46 8.61
C GLU A 64 -4.22 -4.14 8.68
N HIS A 65 -4.09 -3.55 9.86
CA HIS A 65 -3.41 -2.27 10.10
C HIS A 65 -2.08 -2.49 10.84
N PHE A 66 -1.23 -3.35 10.30
CA PHE A 66 0.03 -3.79 10.91
C PHE A 66 1.19 -2.81 10.70
N SER A 67 1.20 -2.14 9.57
CA SER A 67 2.38 -1.55 8.95
C SER A 67 2.98 -0.39 9.76
N ASN A 68 2.18 0.35 10.53
CA ASN A 68 2.68 1.46 11.34
C ASN A 68 3.44 0.97 12.59
N VAL A 69 3.06 -0.16 13.18
CA VAL A 69 3.81 -0.82 14.25
C VAL A 69 5.06 -1.50 13.70
N ASP A 70 4.90 -2.26 12.61
CA ASP A 70 5.99 -2.94 11.89
C ASP A 70 7.12 -1.96 11.51
N TYR A 71 6.78 -0.77 11.03
CA TYR A 71 7.74 0.26 10.64
C TYR A 71 8.75 0.62 11.74
N PHE A 72 8.33 0.65 13.00
CA PHE A 72 9.20 1.02 14.12
C PHE A 72 9.78 -0.17 14.89
N THR A 73 9.27 -1.37 14.69
CA THR A 73 9.61 -2.51 15.55
C THR A 73 10.00 -3.77 14.80
N GLY A 74 9.57 -3.92 13.56
CA GLY A 74 9.59 -5.18 12.83
C GLY A 74 8.55 -6.19 13.33
N TYR A 75 7.70 -5.80 14.29
CA TYR A 75 6.66 -6.67 14.83
C TYR A 75 5.49 -6.79 13.86
N ASP A 76 5.35 -7.98 13.28
CA ASP A 76 4.25 -8.31 12.40
C ASP A 76 3.01 -8.73 13.20
N VAL A 77 2.06 -7.84 13.30
CA VAL A 77 0.79 -8.09 13.99
C VAL A 77 -0.01 -9.17 13.25
N ARG A 78 -0.22 -10.34 13.87
CA ARG A 78 -0.85 -11.50 13.20
C ARG A 78 -2.22 -11.85 13.78
N TRP A 79 -2.27 -12.39 14.95
CA TRP A 79 -3.48 -12.97 15.51
C TRP A 79 -4.21 -12.05 16.46
N GLU A 80 -3.48 -11.11 17.04
CA GLU A 80 -3.88 -10.29 18.15
C GLU A 80 -3.68 -8.82 17.81
N GLU A 81 -4.30 -7.95 18.58
CA GLU A 81 -4.06 -6.53 18.55
C GLU A 81 -2.73 -6.18 19.25
N THR A 82 -2.23 -4.99 18.99
CA THR A 82 -1.04 -4.46 19.66
C THR A 82 -1.13 -2.95 19.85
N LEU A 83 -0.38 -2.42 20.80
CA LEU A 83 -0.22 -0.99 21.05
C LEU A 83 1.25 -0.68 21.31
N LEU A 84 1.83 0.18 20.47
CA LEU A 84 3.19 0.65 20.63
C LEU A 84 3.18 2.06 21.23
N ILE A 85 3.94 2.26 22.31
CA ILE A 85 4.09 3.55 22.99
C ILE A 85 5.52 4.03 22.77
N LEU A 86 5.65 5.15 22.05
CA LEU A 86 6.92 5.83 21.80
C LEU A 86 7.01 7.08 22.67
N GLN A 87 8.14 7.26 23.32
CA GLN A 87 8.51 8.44 24.08
C GLN A 87 9.96 8.83 23.75
N ARG A 88 10.27 10.14 23.78
CA ARG A 88 11.62 10.61 23.48
C ARG A 88 12.65 9.99 24.41
N GLU A 89 13.76 9.55 23.83
CA GLU A 89 14.93 9.01 24.57
C GLU A 89 14.59 7.82 25.48
N LYS A 90 13.50 7.12 25.21
CA LYS A 90 13.09 5.91 25.94
C LYS A 90 13.01 4.70 25.01
N VAL A 91 13.28 3.54 25.58
CA VAL A 91 12.99 2.28 24.90
C VAL A 91 11.48 2.19 24.69
N PRO A 92 11.00 1.90 23.46
CA PRO A 92 9.58 1.76 23.17
C PRO A 92 8.93 0.68 24.03
N THR A 93 7.66 0.88 24.40
CA THR A 93 6.86 -0.14 25.09
C THR A 93 5.85 -0.72 24.11
N LEU A 94 5.87 -2.04 23.93
CA LEU A 94 4.94 -2.78 23.09
C LEU A 94 4.02 -3.64 23.95
N LEU A 95 2.71 -3.39 23.86
CA LEU A 95 1.68 -4.19 24.50
C LEU A 95 1.27 -5.30 23.54
N VAL A 96 1.30 -6.54 24.01
CA VAL A 96 0.94 -7.73 23.25
C VAL A 96 0.00 -8.64 24.02
N GLY A 97 -0.75 -9.46 23.31
CA GLY A 97 -1.51 -10.54 23.88
C GLY A 97 -0.66 -11.78 24.16
N ASN A 98 -1.31 -12.91 24.48
CA ASN A 98 -0.63 -14.15 24.87
C ASN A 98 0.23 -14.72 23.72
N GLU A 99 -0.28 -14.73 22.50
CA GLU A 99 0.41 -15.27 21.32
C GLU A 99 1.58 -14.35 20.93
N GLY A 100 1.33 -13.04 20.91
CA GLY A 100 2.34 -12.03 20.60
C GLY A 100 3.52 -12.04 21.55
N ARG A 101 3.31 -12.40 22.81
CA ARG A 101 4.36 -12.47 23.83
C ARG A 101 5.48 -13.47 23.50
N GLY A 102 5.15 -14.58 22.83
CA GLY A 102 6.16 -15.53 22.35
C GLY A 102 6.88 -15.01 21.13
N TYR A 103 6.12 -14.48 20.18
CA TYR A 103 6.62 -14.03 18.89
C TYR A 103 7.55 -12.80 19.00
N VAL A 104 7.30 -11.89 19.94
CA VAL A 104 8.10 -10.67 20.11
C VAL A 104 9.58 -10.94 20.43
N ASN A 105 9.93 -12.13 20.92
CA ASN A 105 11.32 -12.51 21.17
C ASN A 105 12.17 -12.65 19.91
N GLU A 106 11.52 -12.76 18.74
CA GLU A 106 12.19 -12.80 17.44
C GLU A 106 12.55 -11.40 16.90
N MET A 107 12.09 -10.34 17.58
CA MET A 107 12.36 -8.96 17.14
C MET A 107 13.78 -8.55 17.46
N VAL A 108 14.41 -7.84 16.52
CA VAL A 108 15.76 -7.29 16.68
C VAL A 108 15.78 -5.97 17.44
N THR A 109 14.62 -5.31 17.56
CA THR A 109 14.44 -4.00 18.20
C THR A 109 14.39 -4.16 19.72
N ASP A 110 15.05 -3.27 20.48
CA ASP A 110 14.87 -3.21 21.92
C ASP A 110 13.46 -2.72 22.25
N LEU A 111 12.72 -3.53 23.00
CA LEU A 111 11.34 -3.24 23.39
C LEU A 111 11.11 -3.59 24.85
N ASN A 112 10.41 -2.75 25.56
CA ASN A 112 9.76 -3.12 26.85
C ASN A 112 8.45 -3.82 26.49
N ILE A 113 8.30 -5.08 26.89
CA ILE A 113 7.13 -5.90 26.56
C ILE A 113 6.17 -5.95 27.75
N GLU A 114 4.94 -5.53 27.51
CA GLU A 114 3.85 -5.61 28.47
C GLU A 114 2.75 -6.57 27.97
N LEU A 115 2.36 -7.52 28.84
CA LEU A 115 1.23 -8.39 28.56
C LEU A 115 -0.08 -7.64 28.82
N TYR A 116 -0.90 -7.48 27.77
CA TYR A 116 -2.26 -6.98 27.89
C TYR A 116 -3.24 -8.00 27.32
N GLN A 117 -3.81 -8.83 28.16
CA GLN A 117 -4.60 -9.99 27.73
C GLN A 117 -5.90 -9.66 27.01
N THR A 118 -6.37 -8.41 27.06
CA THR A 118 -7.52 -7.99 26.25
C THR A 118 -7.23 -8.09 24.75
N PHE A 119 -5.95 -8.01 24.35
CA PHE A 119 -5.54 -8.22 22.95
C PHE A 119 -5.52 -9.69 22.51
N SER A 120 -5.55 -10.61 23.48
CA SER A 120 -5.53 -12.04 23.19
C SER A 120 -6.81 -12.54 22.53
N LEU A 121 -6.73 -13.72 21.92
CA LEU A 121 -7.88 -14.37 21.30
C LEU A 121 -9.02 -14.56 22.31
N MET A 122 -10.26 -14.42 21.83
CA MET A 122 -11.46 -14.50 22.64
C MET A 122 -11.55 -15.87 23.37
N GLY A 123 -11.91 -15.86 24.65
CA GLY A 123 -12.01 -17.06 25.47
C GLY A 123 -10.67 -17.54 26.05
N THR A 124 -9.56 -16.83 25.82
CA THR A 124 -8.28 -17.13 26.45
C THR A 124 -8.40 -16.97 27.99
N PRO A 125 -7.85 -17.89 28.78
CA PRO A 125 -7.86 -17.76 30.23
C PRO A 125 -7.16 -16.47 30.69
N ASN A 126 -7.75 -15.77 31.65
CA ASN A 126 -7.13 -14.62 32.28
C ASN A 126 -5.85 -15.00 33.01
N ASP A 127 -4.85 -14.18 32.89
CA ASP A 127 -3.61 -14.26 33.64
C ASP A 127 -3.60 -13.14 34.69
N GLU A 128 -3.46 -13.49 35.94
CA GLU A 128 -3.41 -12.50 37.04
C GLU A 128 -2.25 -11.52 36.92
N ARG A 129 -1.25 -11.85 36.09
CA ARG A 129 -0.13 -10.98 35.78
C ARG A 129 -0.48 -9.87 34.75
N SER A 130 -1.61 -9.98 34.05
CA SER A 130 -2.04 -8.95 33.10
C SER A 130 -2.55 -7.72 33.87
N LYS A 131 -1.89 -6.60 33.63
CA LYS A 131 -2.29 -5.31 34.18
C LYS A 131 -3.51 -4.76 33.44
N LYS A 132 -4.20 -3.80 34.05
CA LYS A 132 -5.19 -2.98 33.34
C LYS A 132 -4.47 -2.05 32.36
N LEU A 133 -5.10 -1.72 31.23
CA LEU A 133 -4.53 -0.81 30.24
C LEU A 133 -4.10 0.53 30.87
N LYS A 134 -4.95 1.09 31.72
CA LYS A 134 -4.67 2.35 32.42
C LYS A 134 -3.39 2.28 33.25
N ASP A 135 -3.17 1.18 33.95
CA ASP A 135 -1.99 1.00 34.80
C ASP A 135 -0.72 0.90 33.95
N ILE A 136 -0.78 0.18 32.80
CA ILE A 136 0.32 0.08 31.84
C ILE A 136 0.67 1.48 31.28
N LEU A 137 -0.35 2.25 30.89
CA LEU A 137 -0.17 3.60 30.36
C LEU A 137 0.48 4.54 31.39
N VAL A 138 0.04 4.48 32.64
CA VAL A 138 0.65 5.27 33.74
C VAL A 138 2.07 4.81 34.02
N ASP A 139 2.34 3.50 34.09
CA ASP A 139 3.70 2.95 34.27
C ASP A 139 4.63 3.38 33.13
N SER A 140 4.09 3.54 31.90
CA SER A 140 4.81 4.07 30.75
C SER A 140 5.08 5.58 30.81
N GLY A 141 4.52 6.25 31.84
CA GLY A 141 4.78 7.68 32.12
C GLY A 141 3.68 8.64 31.70
N LEU A 142 2.52 8.16 31.19
CA LEU A 142 1.38 9.03 30.88
C LEU A 142 0.83 9.64 32.19
N LYS A 143 0.49 10.92 32.12
CA LYS A 143 -0.08 11.69 33.22
C LYS A 143 -1.05 12.75 32.71
N GLU A 144 -1.77 13.39 33.59
CA GLU A 144 -2.64 14.51 33.29
C GLU A 144 -1.91 15.57 32.44
N GLY A 145 -2.54 16.00 31.34
CA GLY A 145 -2.00 16.99 30.43
C GLY A 145 -0.93 16.49 29.46
N SER A 146 -0.54 15.20 29.47
CA SER A 146 0.36 14.64 28.47
C SER A 146 -0.25 14.74 27.08
N ARG A 147 0.47 15.31 26.12
CA ARG A 147 0.04 15.49 24.74
C ARG A 147 0.29 14.22 23.94
N ILE A 148 -0.75 13.66 23.37
CA ILE A 148 -0.74 12.33 22.72
C ILE A 148 -0.97 12.47 21.21
N GLY A 149 -0.01 12.02 20.41
CA GLY A 149 -0.18 11.72 19.01
C GLY A 149 -0.68 10.27 18.85
N LEU A 150 -1.96 10.09 18.52
CA LEU A 150 -2.56 8.78 18.37
C LEU A 150 -2.54 8.37 16.90
N ILE A 151 -1.99 7.21 16.60
CA ILE A 151 -1.85 6.68 15.25
C ILE A 151 -2.64 5.37 15.12
N GLY A 152 -3.66 5.38 14.26
CA GLY A 152 -4.28 4.21 13.68
C GLY A 152 -3.78 4.01 12.25
N TRP A 153 -4.71 4.05 11.29
CA TRP A 153 -4.40 3.88 9.87
C TRP A 153 -4.78 5.09 9.01
N LYS A 154 -5.88 5.83 9.34
CA LYS A 154 -6.46 6.86 8.45
C LYS A 154 -6.07 8.28 8.79
N GLU A 155 -5.66 9.03 7.75
CA GLU A 155 -5.71 10.48 7.74
C GLU A 155 -7.09 10.95 7.24
N TYR A 156 -7.86 11.59 8.10
CA TYR A 156 -9.25 11.97 7.80
C TYR A 156 -9.35 13.32 7.11
N ARG A 157 -10.24 13.42 6.12
CA ARG A 157 -10.63 14.71 5.50
C ARG A 157 -11.54 15.48 6.44
N ARG A 158 -10.98 16.37 7.26
CA ARG A 158 -11.66 17.14 8.32
C ARG A 158 -12.99 17.77 7.87
N LYS A 159 -13.06 18.32 6.66
CA LYS A 159 -14.26 18.97 6.12
C LYS A 159 -15.54 18.10 6.07
N LEU A 160 -15.40 16.80 6.23
CA LEU A 160 -16.52 15.85 6.24
C LEU A 160 -17.08 15.59 7.65
N PHE A 161 -16.49 16.21 8.68
CA PHE A 161 -16.80 15.97 10.08
C PHE A 161 -17.03 17.26 10.84
N SER A 162 -17.65 17.16 12.04
CA SER A 162 -17.85 18.31 12.91
C SER A 162 -16.51 18.88 13.38
N GLU A 163 -16.48 20.21 13.59
CA GLU A 163 -15.35 20.87 14.21
C GLU A 163 -15.09 20.29 15.61
N ASN A 164 -13.82 20.22 16.01
CA ASN A 164 -13.36 19.72 17.32
C ASN A 164 -13.66 18.22 17.61
N GLN A 165 -14.15 17.45 16.66
CA GLN A 165 -14.27 16.01 16.84
C GLN A 165 -12.90 15.33 16.74
N LEU A 166 -12.57 14.47 17.71
CA LEU A 166 -11.43 13.56 17.56
C LEU A 166 -11.77 12.53 16.47
N LEU A 167 -10.96 12.49 15.42
CA LEU A 167 -11.10 11.56 14.31
C LEU A 167 -9.99 10.51 14.41
N THR A 168 -10.36 9.29 14.77
CA THR A 168 -9.42 8.17 14.89
C THR A 168 -10.13 6.86 14.58
N ASP A 169 -9.40 5.90 14.09
CA ASP A 169 -9.79 4.51 13.85
C ASP A 169 -9.19 3.55 14.92
N VAL A 170 -8.60 4.11 15.97
CA VAL A 170 -8.17 3.34 17.14
C VAL A 170 -9.41 2.94 17.97
N PRO A 171 -9.47 1.71 18.49
CA PRO A 171 -10.61 1.23 19.29
C PRO A 171 -10.98 2.17 20.44
N TYR A 172 -12.28 2.39 20.59
CA TYR A 172 -12.84 3.34 21.57
C TYR A 172 -12.34 3.13 22.99
N TYR A 173 -12.21 1.87 23.44
CA TYR A 173 -11.75 1.56 24.82
C TYR A 173 -10.29 2.01 25.06
N ILE A 174 -9.43 1.98 24.02
CA ILE A 174 -8.04 2.49 24.10
C ILE A 174 -8.06 4.01 24.23
N VAL A 175 -8.84 4.67 23.36
CA VAL A 175 -9.00 6.14 23.40
C VAL A 175 -9.51 6.59 24.76
N THR A 176 -10.51 5.89 25.32
CA THR A 176 -11.09 6.20 26.62
C THR A 176 -10.07 6.02 27.75
N ALA A 177 -9.29 4.92 27.74
CA ALA A 177 -8.27 4.69 28.75
C ALA A 177 -7.16 5.78 28.74
N ILE A 178 -6.77 6.26 27.55
CA ILE A 178 -5.82 7.37 27.42
C ILE A 178 -6.46 8.67 27.92
N ALA A 179 -7.69 8.97 27.49
CA ALA A 179 -8.41 10.20 27.85
C ALA A 179 -8.69 10.31 29.35
N GLU A 180 -8.93 9.20 30.06
CA GLU A 180 -9.08 9.17 31.52
C GLU A 180 -7.81 9.58 32.28
N ILE A 181 -6.66 9.49 31.63
CA ILE A 181 -5.35 9.89 32.23
C ILE A 181 -5.01 11.30 31.83
N THR A 182 -5.09 11.61 30.54
CA THR A 182 -4.50 12.80 29.95
C THR A 182 -5.48 13.96 29.74
N GLY A 183 -6.78 13.67 29.61
CA GLY A 183 -7.81 14.54 29.06
C GLY A 183 -8.00 14.26 27.55
N LEU A 184 -9.25 14.25 27.09
CA LEU A 184 -9.59 13.96 25.67
C LEU A 184 -9.01 15.01 24.72
N GLU A 185 -8.96 16.26 25.13
CA GLU A 185 -8.42 17.41 24.40
C GLU A 185 -6.91 17.31 24.13
N GLN A 186 -6.21 16.45 24.87
CA GLN A 186 -4.78 16.20 24.69
C GLN A 186 -4.48 15.16 23.60
N ILE A 187 -5.51 14.50 23.07
CA ILE A 187 -5.36 13.43 22.08
C ILE A 187 -5.62 14.00 20.68
N GLN A 188 -4.69 13.79 19.77
CA GLN A 188 -4.81 14.17 18.36
C GLN A 188 -4.46 13.00 17.44
N ASN A 189 -5.13 12.91 16.30
CA ASN A 189 -4.73 11.98 15.24
C ASN A 189 -3.39 12.44 14.66
N ALA A 190 -2.38 11.57 14.74
CA ALA A 190 -1.01 11.84 14.30
C ALA A 190 -0.58 10.94 13.13
N VAL A 191 -1.51 10.27 12.44
CA VAL A 191 -1.22 9.39 11.29
C VAL A 191 -0.42 10.13 10.21
N GLY A 192 -0.64 11.44 10.06
CA GLY A 192 0.13 12.27 9.11
C GLY A 192 1.64 12.24 9.34
N LEU A 193 2.14 11.95 10.55
CA LEU A 193 3.58 11.77 10.78
C LEU A 193 4.18 10.64 9.93
N LEU A 194 3.36 9.67 9.53
CA LEU A 194 3.80 8.53 8.73
C LEU A 194 3.41 8.65 7.26
N CYS A 195 2.18 9.09 6.97
CA CYS A 195 1.61 9.01 5.63
C CYS A 195 1.08 10.34 5.05
N ASN A 196 1.41 11.50 5.65
CA ASN A 196 1.10 12.77 4.99
C ASN A 196 1.93 12.91 3.70
N CYS A 197 1.28 13.33 2.61
CA CYS A 197 1.90 13.40 1.28
C CYS A 197 3.12 14.32 1.19
N GLU A 198 3.29 15.27 2.10
CA GLU A 198 4.35 16.27 2.07
C GLU A 198 5.52 15.90 2.99
N TYR A 199 5.23 15.42 4.20
CA TYR A 199 6.25 15.20 5.24
C TYR A 199 6.21 13.79 5.88
N GLY A 200 5.32 12.91 5.48
CA GLY A 200 5.18 11.57 6.06
C GLY A 200 6.45 10.73 5.95
N LEU A 201 6.87 10.11 7.05
CA LEU A 201 8.12 9.34 7.12
C LEU A 201 8.18 8.20 6.12
N LYS A 202 7.05 7.55 5.85
CA LYS A 202 6.96 6.43 4.90
C LYS A 202 7.10 6.86 3.43
N HIS A 203 7.11 8.15 3.15
CA HIS A 203 7.26 8.67 1.78
C HIS A 203 8.70 9.04 1.42
N THR A 204 9.67 8.66 2.27
CA THR A 204 11.10 8.81 1.97
C THR A 204 11.84 7.56 2.41
N LEU A 205 11.95 6.62 1.48
CA LEU A 205 12.57 5.32 1.69
C LEU A 205 14.10 5.43 1.71
N THR A 206 14.72 4.54 2.49
CA THR A 206 16.16 4.27 2.45
C THR A 206 16.49 3.32 1.28
N ALA A 207 17.76 3.24 0.91
CA ALA A 207 18.23 2.28 -0.09
C ALA A 207 17.83 0.83 0.26
N LYS A 208 17.96 0.45 1.53
CA LYS A 208 17.59 -0.87 2.03
C LYS A 208 16.09 -1.16 1.84
N GLU A 209 15.21 -0.20 2.13
CA GLU A 209 13.77 -0.34 1.91
C GLU A 209 13.45 -0.50 0.42
N ILE A 210 14.11 0.27 -0.46
CA ILE A 210 13.93 0.14 -1.91
C ILE A 210 14.35 -1.25 -2.40
N ILE A 211 15.48 -1.78 -1.92
CA ILE A 211 15.93 -3.13 -2.26
C ILE A 211 14.89 -4.18 -1.83
N HIS A 212 14.33 -4.07 -0.62
CA HIS A 212 13.25 -4.95 -0.17
C HIS A 212 12.02 -4.89 -1.06
N PHE A 213 11.62 -3.68 -1.47
CA PHE A 213 10.46 -3.49 -2.33
C PHE A 213 10.69 -4.03 -3.74
N GLU A 214 11.90 -3.89 -4.28
CA GLU A 214 12.28 -4.48 -5.57
C GLU A 214 12.23 -6.01 -5.54
N LEU A 215 12.71 -6.62 -4.47
CA LEU A 215 12.65 -8.08 -4.29
C LEU A 215 11.18 -8.57 -4.19
N SER A 216 10.36 -7.89 -3.39
CA SER A 216 8.93 -8.16 -3.29
C SER A 216 8.23 -7.97 -4.64
N GLY A 217 8.58 -6.89 -5.38
CA GLY A 217 8.08 -6.59 -6.72
C GLY A 217 8.45 -7.67 -7.75
N THR A 218 9.66 -8.15 -7.69
CA THR A 218 10.12 -9.25 -8.56
C THR A 218 9.33 -10.53 -8.31
N LYS A 219 9.07 -10.90 -7.05
CA LYS A 219 8.26 -12.08 -6.71
C LYS A 219 6.81 -11.94 -7.15
N THR A 220 6.19 -10.79 -6.85
CA THR A 220 4.79 -10.52 -7.25
C THR A 220 4.64 -10.51 -8.77
N SER A 221 5.55 -9.87 -9.50
CA SER A 221 5.57 -9.85 -10.97
C SER A 221 5.66 -11.25 -11.56
N ARG A 222 6.53 -12.11 -11.00
CA ARG A 222 6.68 -13.50 -11.43
C ARG A 222 5.39 -14.29 -11.23
N GLY A 223 4.75 -14.15 -10.06
CA GLY A 223 3.48 -14.82 -9.77
C GLY A 223 2.38 -14.41 -10.73
N VAL A 224 2.18 -13.12 -10.96
CA VAL A 224 1.20 -12.59 -11.91
C VAL A 224 1.52 -13.07 -13.34
N TYR A 225 2.79 -13.02 -13.77
CA TYR A 225 3.22 -13.53 -15.06
C TYR A 225 2.93 -15.02 -15.23
N ASN A 226 3.19 -15.84 -14.22
CA ASN A 226 2.88 -17.27 -14.24
C ASN A 226 1.39 -17.53 -14.45
N CYS A 227 0.52 -16.78 -13.77
CA CYS A 227 -0.92 -16.87 -13.95
C CYS A 227 -1.31 -16.55 -15.41
N ILE A 228 -0.82 -15.45 -15.97
CA ILE A 228 -1.08 -15.04 -17.36
C ILE A 228 -0.58 -16.11 -18.34
N LYS A 229 0.63 -16.63 -18.12
CA LYS A 229 1.28 -17.63 -18.98
C LYS A 229 0.55 -18.98 -18.97
N HIS A 230 0.03 -19.40 -17.81
CA HIS A 230 -0.53 -20.73 -17.63
C HIS A 230 -2.06 -20.78 -17.62
N ALA A 231 -2.75 -19.64 -17.57
CA ALA A 231 -4.21 -19.61 -17.71
C ALA A 231 -4.66 -20.22 -19.03
N ARG A 232 -5.71 -21.06 -18.98
CA ARG A 232 -6.32 -21.71 -20.16
C ARG A 232 -7.84 -21.65 -20.07
N PRO A 233 -8.56 -21.61 -21.21
CA PRO A 233 -10.00 -21.65 -21.21
C PRO A 233 -10.53 -22.87 -20.46
N GLY A 234 -11.59 -22.69 -19.68
CA GLY A 234 -12.20 -23.70 -18.83
C GLY A 234 -11.63 -23.78 -17.41
N MET A 235 -10.45 -23.20 -17.14
CA MET A 235 -9.91 -23.10 -15.79
C MET A 235 -10.74 -22.14 -14.94
N ARG A 236 -10.91 -22.49 -13.67
CA ARG A 236 -11.54 -21.64 -12.66
C ARG A 236 -10.54 -20.61 -12.11
N GLU A 237 -11.03 -19.51 -11.55
CA GLU A 237 -10.18 -18.48 -10.93
C GLU A 237 -9.22 -19.09 -9.90
N ILE A 238 -9.73 -19.98 -9.03
CA ILE A 238 -8.90 -20.62 -8.00
C ILE A 238 -7.80 -21.52 -8.58
N GLU A 239 -8.04 -22.14 -9.73
CA GLU A 239 -7.04 -22.98 -10.40
C GLU A 239 -5.93 -22.14 -11.04
N VAL A 240 -6.26 -20.96 -11.55
CA VAL A 240 -5.26 -20.01 -12.06
C VAL A 240 -4.53 -19.33 -10.92
N ALA A 241 -5.20 -19.02 -9.81
CA ALA A 241 -4.55 -18.45 -8.61
C ALA A 241 -3.44 -19.35 -8.05
N ALA A 242 -3.53 -20.67 -8.21
CA ALA A 242 -2.47 -21.60 -7.80
C ALA A 242 -1.14 -21.35 -8.51
N PHE A 243 -1.12 -20.72 -9.69
CA PHE A 243 0.11 -20.36 -10.40
C PHE A 243 0.85 -19.15 -9.82
N LEU A 244 0.23 -18.41 -8.88
CA LEU A 244 0.93 -17.35 -8.15
C LEU A 244 2.13 -17.90 -7.37
N ASN A 245 2.07 -19.18 -7.00
CA ASN A 245 3.14 -19.89 -6.29
C ASN A 245 3.57 -19.18 -5.00
N LEU A 246 2.59 -18.92 -4.14
CA LEU A 246 2.80 -18.24 -2.87
C LEU A 246 3.68 -19.08 -1.94
N ASP A 247 4.71 -18.50 -1.37
CA ASP A 247 5.71 -19.16 -0.52
C ASP A 247 5.54 -18.87 0.99
N GLY A 248 4.43 -18.22 1.36
CA GLY A 248 4.09 -17.92 2.76
C GLY A 248 4.62 -16.58 3.27
N GLU A 249 5.23 -15.75 2.42
CA GLU A 249 5.59 -14.39 2.82
C GLU A 249 4.36 -13.54 3.18
N PRO A 250 4.51 -12.58 4.11
CA PRO A 250 3.43 -11.68 4.47
C PRO A 250 2.92 -10.87 3.30
N GLN A 251 1.60 -10.86 3.11
CA GLN A 251 0.92 -10.11 2.07
C GLN A 251 0.41 -8.76 2.62
N ASN A 252 0.40 -7.74 1.77
CA ASN A 252 -0.34 -6.50 2.00
C ASN A 252 -1.69 -6.50 1.26
N LEU A 253 -1.83 -7.30 0.21
CA LEU A 253 -3.08 -7.56 -0.48
C LEU A 253 -3.20 -9.05 -0.82
N HIS A 254 -4.37 -9.64 -0.53
CA HIS A 254 -4.66 -11.02 -0.89
C HIS A 254 -4.72 -11.21 -2.42
N PRO A 255 -4.52 -12.45 -2.92
CA PRO A 255 -4.64 -12.73 -4.34
C PRO A 255 -5.99 -12.37 -4.93
N THR A 256 -5.98 -11.59 -6.01
CA THR A 256 -7.14 -11.21 -6.81
C THR A 256 -6.98 -11.83 -8.19
N VAL A 257 -7.65 -12.95 -8.44
CA VAL A 257 -7.69 -13.61 -9.76
C VAL A 257 -9.14 -13.66 -10.19
N ASN A 258 -9.50 -12.80 -11.13
CA ASN A 258 -10.88 -12.49 -11.48
C ASN A 258 -11.13 -12.60 -12.98
N PHE A 259 -12.22 -13.25 -13.38
CA PHE A 259 -12.63 -13.43 -14.77
C PHE A 259 -14.04 -12.89 -15.01
N GLY A 260 -14.25 -12.38 -16.21
CA GLY A 260 -15.53 -11.82 -16.63
C GLY A 260 -15.79 -10.42 -16.05
N GLN A 261 -16.69 -9.71 -16.69
CA GLN A 261 -16.99 -8.31 -16.38
C GLN A 261 -17.29 -8.07 -14.90
N ARG A 262 -18.16 -8.93 -14.31
CA ARG A 262 -18.61 -8.72 -12.93
C ARG A 262 -17.46 -8.76 -11.91
N HIS A 263 -16.56 -9.74 -12.04
CA HIS A 263 -15.46 -9.94 -11.09
C HIS A 263 -14.32 -8.94 -11.34
N VAL A 264 -13.97 -8.72 -12.62
CA VAL A 264 -12.91 -7.76 -12.98
C VAL A 264 -13.30 -6.33 -12.64
N ALA A 265 -14.57 -5.95 -12.80
CA ALA A 265 -15.06 -4.62 -12.41
C ALA A 265 -15.01 -4.40 -10.88
N ALA A 266 -15.15 -5.45 -10.07
CA ALA A 266 -14.98 -5.38 -8.62
C ALA A 266 -13.51 -5.21 -8.24
N GLY A 267 -12.58 -5.82 -8.98
CA GLY A 267 -11.13 -5.62 -8.93
C GLY A 267 -10.40 -6.24 -7.73
N ILE A 268 -11.05 -6.38 -6.59
CA ILE A 268 -10.45 -6.78 -5.31
C ILE A 268 -11.02 -8.11 -4.74
N GLY A 269 -11.83 -8.81 -5.54
CA GLY A 269 -12.45 -10.07 -5.10
C GLY A 269 -11.45 -11.22 -5.04
N SER A 270 -11.56 -12.08 -4.01
CA SER A 270 -10.83 -13.34 -3.96
C SER A 270 -11.24 -14.25 -5.09
N ALA A 271 -10.30 -15.10 -5.55
CA ALA A 271 -10.56 -16.12 -6.57
C ALA A 271 -11.69 -17.07 -6.17
N THR A 272 -12.60 -17.36 -7.10
CA THR A 272 -13.78 -18.20 -6.87
C THR A 272 -13.62 -19.61 -7.44
N TYR A 273 -14.51 -20.53 -6.99
CA TYR A 273 -14.53 -21.92 -7.44
C TYR A 273 -15.45 -22.17 -8.64
N ASP A 274 -16.28 -21.21 -9.02
CA ASP A 274 -17.34 -21.37 -10.02
C ASP A 274 -17.06 -20.58 -11.32
N GLN A 275 -16.42 -19.41 -11.25
CA GLN A 275 -16.12 -18.63 -12.44
C GLN A 275 -15.01 -19.27 -13.26
N LYS A 276 -15.30 -19.54 -14.55
CA LYS A 276 -14.37 -20.11 -15.52
C LYS A 276 -13.92 -19.08 -16.55
N LEU A 277 -12.68 -19.23 -16.98
CA LEU A 277 -12.08 -18.42 -18.03
C LEU A 277 -12.56 -18.87 -19.42
N GLU A 278 -12.94 -17.91 -20.24
CA GLU A 278 -13.30 -18.13 -21.65
C GLU A 278 -12.64 -17.04 -22.52
N TYR A 279 -12.44 -17.32 -23.80
CA TYR A 279 -11.95 -16.28 -24.72
C TYR A 279 -12.98 -15.15 -24.88
N GLY A 280 -12.49 -13.93 -25.03
CA GLY A 280 -13.30 -12.71 -25.11
C GLY A 280 -13.64 -12.11 -23.74
N MET A 281 -13.34 -12.80 -22.63
CA MET A 281 -13.58 -12.26 -21.29
C MET A 281 -12.48 -11.32 -20.82
N PRO A 282 -12.80 -10.29 -20.03
CA PRO A 282 -11.79 -9.60 -19.23
C PRO A 282 -11.22 -10.51 -18.15
N MET A 283 -9.92 -10.35 -17.88
CA MET A 283 -9.16 -11.08 -16.87
C MET A 283 -8.32 -10.09 -16.08
N GLY A 284 -8.41 -10.15 -14.74
CA GLY A 284 -7.58 -9.40 -13.82
C GLY A 284 -6.82 -10.32 -12.88
N ILE A 285 -5.54 -10.07 -12.65
CA ILE A 285 -4.68 -10.88 -11.80
C ILE A 285 -3.76 -9.95 -11.01
N GLY A 286 -3.77 -10.09 -9.70
CA GLY A 286 -2.87 -9.35 -8.83
C GLY A 286 -2.73 -9.97 -7.45
N TYR A 287 -1.71 -9.59 -6.76
CA TYR A 287 -1.53 -9.76 -5.31
C TYR A 287 -0.37 -8.87 -4.85
N GLY A 288 -0.31 -8.64 -3.55
CA GLY A 288 0.75 -7.83 -2.96
C GLY A 288 1.52 -8.57 -1.88
N LEU A 289 2.84 -8.47 -1.92
CA LEU A 289 3.73 -8.71 -0.79
C LEU A 289 4.04 -7.37 -0.13
N ARG A 290 4.53 -7.36 1.11
CA ARG A 290 4.88 -6.11 1.79
C ARG A 290 5.93 -5.34 0.99
N GLY A 291 5.60 -4.09 0.67
CA GLY A 291 6.41 -3.22 -0.17
C GLY A 291 6.15 -3.32 -1.67
N SER A 292 5.23 -4.18 -2.12
CA SER A 292 4.87 -4.30 -3.53
C SER A 292 3.45 -4.80 -3.72
N LEU A 293 2.81 -4.28 -4.75
CA LEU A 293 1.62 -4.86 -5.37
C LEU A 293 1.84 -4.86 -6.88
N ILE A 294 1.45 -5.92 -7.54
CA ILE A 294 1.38 -5.99 -9.00
C ILE A 294 -0.02 -6.45 -9.38
N HIS A 295 -0.71 -5.66 -10.19
CA HIS A 295 -1.98 -6.03 -10.78
C HIS A 295 -1.98 -5.78 -12.28
N LYS A 296 -2.45 -6.77 -13.04
CA LYS A 296 -2.59 -6.67 -14.49
C LYS A 296 -4.00 -7.07 -14.90
N SER A 297 -4.61 -6.28 -15.76
CA SER A 297 -5.86 -6.73 -16.40
C SER A 297 -5.87 -6.41 -17.89
N GLY A 298 -6.70 -7.16 -18.59
CA GLY A 298 -6.90 -7.02 -20.03
C GLY A 298 -7.97 -7.99 -20.52
N MET A 299 -8.22 -8.00 -21.83
CA MET A 299 -9.13 -8.96 -22.45
C MET A 299 -8.36 -10.26 -22.77
N TYR A 300 -8.86 -11.41 -22.32
CA TYR A 300 -8.26 -12.71 -22.59
C TYR A 300 -8.67 -13.20 -23.98
N ILE A 301 -7.84 -12.95 -24.98
CA ILE A 301 -8.11 -13.20 -26.40
C ILE A 301 -6.90 -13.85 -27.07
N ARG A 302 -7.16 -14.66 -28.10
CA ARG A 302 -6.14 -15.15 -29.06
C ARG A 302 -5.91 -14.12 -30.17
N ASN A 303 -7.03 -13.57 -30.62
CA ASN A 303 -7.07 -12.56 -31.68
C ASN A 303 -8.38 -11.76 -31.60
N MET A 304 -8.52 -10.73 -32.42
CA MET A 304 -9.65 -9.81 -32.35
C MET A 304 -11.01 -10.46 -32.65
N SER A 305 -11.06 -11.67 -33.28
CA SER A 305 -12.34 -12.36 -33.53
C SER A 305 -12.93 -13.03 -32.29
N ASP A 306 -12.20 -13.09 -31.18
CA ASP A 306 -12.72 -13.53 -29.89
C ASP A 306 -13.56 -12.46 -29.19
N LEU A 307 -13.50 -11.20 -29.65
CA LEU A 307 -14.27 -10.07 -29.15
C LEU A 307 -15.57 -9.86 -29.97
N SER A 308 -16.59 -9.26 -29.34
CA SER A 308 -17.78 -8.80 -30.04
C SER A 308 -17.48 -7.67 -31.04
N GLU A 309 -18.37 -7.40 -31.97
CA GLU A 309 -18.21 -6.30 -32.94
C GLU A 309 -18.04 -4.94 -32.25
N GLU A 310 -18.72 -4.72 -31.14
CA GLU A 310 -18.65 -3.50 -30.35
C GLU A 310 -17.28 -3.33 -29.68
N GLU A 311 -16.60 -4.43 -29.35
CA GLU A 311 -15.28 -4.48 -28.71
C GLU A 311 -14.11 -4.51 -29.72
N HIS A 312 -14.36 -4.59 -31.03
CA HIS A 312 -13.30 -4.64 -32.05
C HIS A 312 -12.37 -3.40 -32.02
N GLY A 313 -12.77 -2.35 -31.35
CA GLY A 313 -11.91 -1.18 -31.06
C GLY A 313 -10.88 -1.38 -29.95
N TYR A 314 -10.89 -2.51 -29.23
CA TYR A 314 -10.09 -2.74 -28.03
C TYR A 314 -8.61 -2.40 -28.21
N LEU A 315 -7.97 -2.93 -29.24
CA LEU A 315 -6.54 -2.68 -29.44
C LEU A 315 -6.23 -1.21 -29.79
N ASP A 316 -6.91 -0.65 -30.78
CA ASP A 316 -6.51 0.65 -31.36
C ASP A 316 -7.11 1.86 -30.63
N LYS A 317 -8.33 1.72 -30.09
CA LYS A 317 -9.05 2.83 -29.47
C LYS A 317 -8.95 2.81 -27.94
N PHE A 318 -8.54 1.68 -27.35
CA PHE A 318 -8.51 1.49 -25.93
C PHE A 318 -7.12 1.13 -25.39
N LEU A 319 -6.55 -0.02 -25.75
CA LEU A 319 -5.30 -0.50 -25.18
C LEU A 319 -4.08 0.35 -25.59
N LYS A 320 -3.95 0.76 -26.86
CA LYS A 320 -2.84 1.61 -27.30
C LYS A 320 -2.84 3.00 -26.65
N PRO A 321 -3.97 3.73 -26.58
CA PRO A 321 -4.02 4.98 -25.83
C PRO A 321 -3.70 4.80 -24.34
N TYR A 322 -4.22 3.74 -23.71
CA TYR A 322 -3.92 3.41 -22.32
C TYR A 322 -2.41 3.20 -22.11
N PHE A 323 -1.80 2.35 -22.92
CA PHE A 323 -0.36 2.10 -22.87
C PHE A 323 0.47 3.37 -23.08
N ALA A 324 0.05 4.22 -24.04
CA ALA A 324 0.72 5.50 -24.30
C ALA A 324 0.66 6.43 -23.08
N ALA A 325 -0.46 6.46 -22.35
CA ALA A 325 -0.58 7.23 -21.12
C ALA A 325 0.30 6.66 -20.01
N THR A 326 0.34 5.33 -19.85
CA THR A 326 1.21 4.65 -18.90
C THR A 326 2.68 4.93 -19.17
N ALA A 327 3.12 4.77 -20.41
CA ALA A 327 4.51 5.10 -20.82
C ALA A 327 4.85 6.56 -20.51
N LYS A 328 3.90 7.47 -20.77
CA LYS A 328 4.08 8.90 -20.50
C LYS A 328 4.13 9.21 -19.00
N TRP A 329 3.37 8.46 -18.19
CA TRP A 329 3.45 8.55 -16.72
C TRP A 329 4.88 8.32 -16.25
N TYR A 330 5.51 7.20 -16.64
CA TYR A 330 6.88 6.88 -16.25
C TYR A 330 7.90 7.88 -16.78
N GLU A 331 7.76 8.34 -18.04
CA GLU A 331 8.62 9.37 -18.60
C GLU A 331 8.57 10.70 -17.83
N MET A 332 7.41 11.06 -17.30
CA MET A 332 7.18 12.30 -16.56
C MET A 332 7.48 12.19 -15.07
N SER A 333 7.49 11.00 -14.49
CA SER A 333 7.74 10.76 -13.05
C SER A 333 9.21 11.02 -12.72
N LYS A 334 9.53 12.30 -12.50
CA LYS A 334 10.89 12.80 -12.22
C LYS A 334 10.89 13.69 -10.98
N ILE A 335 12.03 13.74 -10.32
CA ILE A 335 12.24 14.67 -9.18
C ILE A 335 11.84 16.08 -9.59
N GLY A 336 11.01 16.71 -8.78
CA GLY A 336 10.51 18.09 -8.97
C GLY A 336 9.20 18.22 -9.73
N VAL A 337 8.75 17.18 -10.45
CA VAL A 337 7.42 17.16 -11.10
C VAL A 337 6.34 17.06 -10.02
N THR A 338 5.22 17.78 -10.20
CA THR A 338 4.11 17.70 -9.25
C THR A 338 3.16 16.54 -9.56
N CYS A 339 2.55 15.97 -8.53
CA CYS A 339 1.51 14.95 -8.70
C CYS A 339 0.32 15.48 -9.50
N GLY A 340 0.03 16.78 -9.43
CA GLY A 340 -0.98 17.45 -10.25
C GLY A 340 -0.65 17.50 -11.73
N GLU A 341 0.63 17.62 -12.10
CA GLU A 341 1.07 17.53 -13.52
C GLU A 341 0.84 16.13 -14.07
N LEU A 342 1.15 15.07 -13.28
CA LEU A 342 0.88 13.69 -13.69
C LEU A 342 -0.63 13.42 -13.81
N TYR A 343 -1.45 13.87 -12.85
CA TYR A 343 -2.91 13.78 -12.95
C TYR A 343 -3.43 14.42 -14.22
N ARG A 344 -3.06 15.68 -14.48
CA ARG A 344 -3.49 16.42 -15.67
C ARG A 344 -3.05 15.75 -16.96
N MET A 345 -1.84 15.18 -16.98
CA MET A 345 -1.37 14.43 -18.15
C MET A 345 -2.28 13.23 -18.45
N VAL A 346 -2.65 12.44 -17.44
CA VAL A 346 -3.57 11.29 -17.64
C VAL A 346 -4.96 11.78 -18.08
N ASP A 347 -5.50 12.82 -17.45
CA ASP A 347 -6.82 13.38 -17.81
C ASP A 347 -6.86 13.97 -19.22
N GLU A 348 -5.82 14.69 -19.63
CA GLU A 348 -5.67 15.23 -20.97
C GLU A 348 -5.46 14.15 -22.03
N THR A 349 -4.78 13.04 -21.64
CA THR A 349 -4.47 11.91 -22.51
C THR A 349 -5.70 11.04 -22.77
N LEU A 350 -6.29 10.57 -21.71
CA LEU A 350 -7.37 9.58 -21.75
C LEU A 350 -8.75 10.22 -21.49
N GLY A 351 -8.79 11.26 -20.65
CA GLY A 351 -10.02 11.76 -20.06
C GLY A 351 -10.50 10.79 -18.98
N ILE A 352 -10.09 11.00 -17.74
CA ILE A 352 -10.30 10.06 -16.61
C ILE A 352 -11.72 9.52 -16.58
N LYS A 353 -12.74 10.41 -16.63
CA LYS A 353 -14.15 10.00 -16.64
C LYS A 353 -14.58 9.30 -17.93
N LYS A 354 -14.09 9.78 -19.08
CA LYS A 354 -14.45 9.23 -20.38
C LYS A 354 -13.87 7.84 -20.59
N PHE A 355 -12.68 7.60 -20.09
CA PHE A 355 -11.97 6.33 -20.22
C PHE A 355 -12.35 5.32 -19.12
N GLY A 356 -13.23 5.70 -18.20
CA GLY A 356 -13.72 4.82 -17.12
C GLY A 356 -12.67 4.49 -16.07
N ILE A 357 -11.75 5.44 -15.79
CA ILE A 357 -10.78 5.30 -14.70
C ILE A 357 -11.52 5.52 -13.38
N GLY A 358 -11.55 4.49 -12.55
CA GLY A 358 -12.30 4.50 -11.28
C GLY A 358 -11.55 5.10 -10.10
N LEU A 359 -10.21 5.15 -10.18
CA LEU A 359 -9.33 5.64 -9.13
C LEU A 359 -8.59 6.89 -9.58
N VAL A 360 -7.99 7.61 -8.62
CA VAL A 360 -6.99 8.64 -8.94
C VAL A 360 -5.77 7.97 -9.56
N PRO A 361 -5.11 8.60 -10.55
CA PRO A 361 -4.01 7.96 -11.26
C PRO A 361 -2.74 7.91 -10.41
N GLY A 362 -2.59 6.86 -9.62
CA GLY A 362 -1.42 6.59 -8.80
C GLY A 362 -1.55 6.95 -7.33
N HIS A 363 -0.68 6.37 -6.54
CA HIS A 363 -0.61 6.58 -5.09
C HIS A 363 0.80 6.32 -4.56
N PHE A 364 1.05 6.70 -3.32
CA PHE A 364 2.24 6.31 -2.58
C PHE A 364 2.04 4.93 -1.95
N THR A 365 3.12 4.16 -1.92
CA THR A 365 3.16 2.83 -1.34
C THR A 365 4.26 2.73 -0.29
N HIS A 366 4.11 1.76 0.61
CA HIS A 366 5.14 1.32 1.55
C HIS A 366 4.93 -0.18 1.81
N THR A 367 5.11 -0.68 3.04
CA THR A 367 4.69 -2.03 3.43
C THR A 367 3.17 -2.20 3.33
N ASP A 368 2.39 -1.13 3.54
CA ASP A 368 1.02 -1.03 3.04
C ASP A 368 1.04 -0.88 1.52
N GLU A 369 0.06 -1.45 0.87
CA GLU A 369 -0.16 -1.24 -0.56
C GLU A 369 -0.49 0.24 -0.86
N TRP A 370 -1.32 0.87 -0.05
CA TRP A 370 -1.78 2.24 -0.21
C TRP A 370 -1.55 3.05 1.06
N THR A 371 -0.62 4.01 1.01
CA THR A 371 -0.38 4.92 2.16
C THR A 371 -1.14 6.24 2.01
N ASN A 372 -1.10 6.86 0.84
CA ASN A 372 -1.83 8.09 0.52
C ASN A 372 -1.79 8.34 -0.99
N SER A 373 -2.68 9.20 -1.52
CA SER A 373 -2.65 9.62 -2.92
C SER A 373 -2.81 11.13 -3.08
N PRO A 374 -1.74 11.83 -3.45
CA PRO A 374 -1.77 13.25 -3.78
C PRO A 374 -2.12 13.54 -5.25
N PHE A 375 -2.43 12.53 -6.05
CA PHE A 375 -2.66 12.70 -7.50
C PHE A 375 -4.04 13.28 -7.78
N THR A 376 -4.18 14.59 -7.58
CA THR A 376 -5.37 15.39 -7.90
C THR A 376 -5.00 16.53 -8.86
N SER A 377 -5.99 17.07 -9.59
CA SER A 377 -5.74 18.11 -10.61
C SER A 377 -5.06 19.38 -10.07
N THR A 378 -5.17 19.63 -8.77
CA THR A 378 -4.67 20.84 -8.10
C THR A 378 -3.49 20.57 -7.16
N SER A 379 -2.98 19.34 -7.13
CA SER A 379 -1.87 18.99 -6.24
C SER A 379 -0.57 19.69 -6.65
N ASP A 380 0.09 20.30 -5.71
CA ASP A 380 1.43 20.90 -5.82
C ASP A 380 2.53 20.07 -5.14
N ILE A 381 2.17 18.91 -4.57
CA ILE A 381 3.11 17.95 -4.00
C ILE A 381 4.10 17.51 -5.08
N ARG A 382 5.39 17.70 -4.79
CA ARG A 382 6.48 17.39 -5.72
C ARG A 382 7.09 16.04 -5.45
N LEU A 383 7.36 15.32 -6.51
CA LEU A 383 8.14 14.09 -6.43
C LEU A 383 9.58 14.39 -6.00
N HIS A 384 10.10 13.60 -5.08
CA HIS A 384 11.49 13.72 -4.59
C HIS A 384 12.15 12.33 -4.45
N SER A 385 13.46 12.33 -4.22
CA SER A 385 14.25 11.10 -4.01
C SER A 385 13.74 10.34 -2.79
N GLY A 386 13.66 9.01 -2.88
CA GLY A 386 13.16 8.10 -1.85
C GLY A 386 11.64 7.84 -1.91
N MET A 387 10.89 8.49 -2.80
CA MET A 387 9.46 8.18 -2.96
C MET A 387 9.26 6.84 -3.68
N ALA A 388 8.40 5.99 -3.12
CA ALA A 388 7.85 4.82 -3.79
C ALA A 388 6.39 5.06 -4.18
N LEU A 389 6.07 4.76 -5.42
CA LEU A 389 4.80 5.08 -6.05
C LEU A 389 4.29 3.88 -6.84
N GLN A 390 2.98 3.84 -7.02
CA GLN A 390 2.33 2.95 -8.00
C GLN A 390 1.70 3.77 -9.12
N CYS A 391 1.91 3.32 -10.35
CA CYS A 391 1.19 3.80 -11.52
C CYS A 391 -0.12 3.03 -11.60
N ASP A 392 -1.13 3.48 -10.86
CA ASP A 392 -2.40 2.80 -10.70
C ASP A 392 -3.56 3.63 -11.28
N PHE A 393 -3.94 3.34 -12.51
CA PHE A 393 -5.18 3.84 -13.09
C PHE A 393 -5.95 2.73 -13.82
N ALA A 394 -6.65 1.94 -13.00
CA ALA A 394 -7.48 0.84 -13.46
C ALA A 394 -8.63 1.35 -14.33
N VAL A 395 -8.85 0.72 -15.46
CA VAL A 395 -9.96 0.98 -16.35
C VAL A 395 -10.94 -0.20 -16.31
N GLY A 396 -12.18 0.08 -15.92
CA GLY A 396 -13.18 -0.98 -15.74
C GLY A 396 -14.63 -0.51 -15.87
N PHE A 397 -14.86 0.71 -16.37
CA PHE A 397 -16.20 1.30 -16.41
C PHE A 397 -16.57 1.79 -17.82
N THR A 398 -16.12 1.09 -18.85
CA THR A 398 -16.45 1.40 -20.25
C THR A 398 -17.72 0.63 -20.69
N ASP A 399 -18.39 1.14 -21.72
CA ASP A 399 -19.50 0.50 -22.41
C ASP A 399 -19.20 0.49 -23.92
N PRO A 400 -18.95 -0.68 -24.56
CA PRO A 400 -18.87 -2.02 -23.93
C PRO A 400 -17.75 -2.12 -22.90
N PHE A 401 -17.84 -3.11 -21.98
CA PHE A 401 -16.84 -3.30 -20.95
C PHE A 401 -15.52 -3.79 -21.54
N MET A 402 -14.50 -2.98 -21.42
CA MET A 402 -13.12 -3.33 -21.79
C MET A 402 -12.22 -3.08 -20.60
N SER A 403 -11.25 -3.94 -20.37
CA SER A 403 -10.33 -3.82 -19.23
C SER A 403 -8.90 -3.60 -19.70
N ALA A 404 -8.18 -2.74 -18.99
CA ALA A 404 -6.72 -2.61 -19.01
C ALA A 404 -6.28 -2.07 -17.66
N HIS A 405 -5.30 -2.71 -17.06
CA HIS A 405 -4.67 -2.23 -15.84
C HIS A 405 -3.21 -2.62 -15.85
N ILE A 406 -2.36 -1.64 -15.67
CA ILE A 406 -0.94 -1.80 -15.41
C ILE A 406 -0.69 -1.10 -14.08
N ASP A 407 -0.54 -1.90 -13.05
CA ASP A 407 -0.25 -1.43 -11.70
C ASP A 407 1.10 -2.01 -11.32
N ASP A 408 2.11 -1.16 -11.40
CA ASP A 408 3.50 -1.47 -11.12
C ASP A 408 4.08 -0.42 -10.17
N GLY A 409 4.72 -0.89 -9.11
CA GLY A 409 5.48 -0.07 -8.19
C GLY A 409 6.82 0.37 -8.79
N TYR A 410 7.27 1.57 -8.43
CA TYR A 410 8.60 2.07 -8.74
C TYR A 410 9.05 3.08 -7.69
N ALA A 411 10.37 3.23 -7.54
CA ALA A 411 10.97 4.23 -6.66
C ALA A 411 11.67 5.33 -7.47
N ILE A 412 11.66 6.54 -6.93
CA ILE A 412 12.40 7.68 -7.49
C ILE A 412 13.67 7.86 -6.66
N ALA A 413 14.82 7.82 -7.31
CA ALA A 413 16.11 7.97 -6.66
C ALA A 413 17.00 8.97 -7.40
N ASP A 414 17.60 9.90 -6.68
CA ASP A 414 18.68 10.72 -7.19
C ASP A 414 19.99 9.92 -7.26
N SER A 415 21.04 10.54 -7.79
CA SER A 415 22.33 9.86 -7.94
C SER A 415 22.97 9.42 -6.61
N GLY A 416 22.67 10.10 -5.49
CA GLY A 416 23.14 9.70 -4.17
C GLY A 416 22.53 8.38 -3.76
N LEU A 417 21.20 8.33 -3.73
CA LEU A 417 20.44 7.14 -3.36
C LEU A 417 20.66 5.96 -4.33
N GLN A 418 20.81 6.23 -5.64
CA GLN A 418 21.16 5.19 -6.63
C GLN A 418 22.53 4.54 -6.37
N ASN A 419 23.48 5.26 -5.79
CA ASN A 419 24.79 4.69 -5.44
C ASN A 419 24.76 3.87 -4.15
N GLU A 420 23.73 4.03 -3.32
CA GLU A 420 23.53 3.27 -2.09
C GLU A 420 22.76 1.95 -2.34
N ILE A 421 21.91 1.92 -3.40
CA ILE A 421 21.20 0.74 -3.88
C ILE A 421 22.17 -0.18 -4.65
#